data_a40e7270cadf8a4138f4905c1b834bd4
#
_entry.id   a40e7270cadf8a4138f4905c1b834bd4
#
_cell.length_a   1.000
_cell.length_b   1.000
_cell.length_c   1.000
_cell.angle_alpha   90.00
_cell.angle_beta   90.00
_cell.angle_gamma   90.00
#
_symmetry.space_group_name_H-M   'P 1'
#
loop_
_entity.id
_entity.type
_entity.pdbx_description
1 polymer ?
#
loop_
_entity_poly.entity_id
_entity_poly.type
_entity_poly.pdbx_seq_one_letter_code
_entity_poly.pdbx_strand_id
1 'polypeptide(L)'
;MPLKNCSDGGKDGWKWGDEGKCYTGKEGKKQAIKQGISIEGPEKFAKIMKSQSHEDLYLQLSEDEKALADSLIALSQKVGPLDKSDGIWVGYETPQNNVVKDIGVKCGNCALHKSENSCIILEQEIEMDGACRFAVIPDGYVNSVQVKKDIEEYLNENNSK
;
A
#
# COMPACT_ATOMS: atom_id res chain seq x y z
N MET A 1 -15.96 5.41 -8.14
CA MET A 1 -16.68 5.16 -6.88
C MET A 1 -16.24 3.81 -6.36
N PRO A 2 -15.71 3.74 -5.15
CA PRO A 2 -15.01 2.54 -4.69
C PRO A 2 -15.93 1.40 -4.26
N LEU A 3 -15.34 0.22 -4.11
CA LEU A 3 -15.94 -0.95 -3.48
C LEU A 3 -16.22 -0.62 -2.00
N LYS A 4 -17.44 -0.82 -1.54
CA LYS A 4 -17.87 -0.47 -0.18
C LYS A 4 -18.51 -1.66 0.53
N ASN A 5 -18.35 -1.68 1.86
CA ASN A 5 -19.12 -2.59 2.71
C ASN A 5 -20.59 -2.15 2.73
N CYS A 6 -21.48 -3.13 2.82
CA CYS A 6 -22.92 -2.92 2.96
C CYS A 6 -23.51 -4.03 3.83
N SER A 7 -24.73 -3.81 4.30
CA SER A 7 -25.51 -4.86 4.98
C SER A 7 -26.89 -4.97 4.34
N ASP A 8 -27.32 -6.19 4.07
CA ASP A 8 -28.66 -6.49 3.55
C ASP A 8 -29.27 -7.64 4.34
N GLY A 9 -30.44 -7.39 4.93
CA GLY A 9 -31.12 -8.36 5.79
C GLY A 9 -30.28 -8.82 7.00
N GLY A 10 -29.41 -7.95 7.54
CA GLY A 10 -28.51 -8.28 8.67
C GLY A 10 -27.29 -9.12 8.29
N LYS A 11 -27.02 -9.30 7.01
CA LYS A 11 -25.82 -9.98 6.49
C LYS A 11 -24.87 -8.96 5.87
N ASP A 12 -23.61 -9.00 6.29
CA ASP A 12 -22.56 -8.19 5.72
C ASP A 12 -22.25 -8.59 4.29
N GLY A 13 -21.97 -7.59 3.46
CA GLY A 13 -21.72 -7.78 2.04
C GLY A 13 -20.90 -6.64 1.44
N TRP A 14 -20.84 -6.64 0.12
CA TRP A 14 -20.09 -5.69 -0.67
C TRP A 14 -20.95 -5.09 -1.77
N LYS A 15 -20.74 -3.80 -2.07
CA LYS A 15 -21.38 -3.11 -3.17
C LYS A 15 -20.42 -2.22 -3.92
N TRP A 16 -20.72 -1.90 -5.17
CA TRP A 16 -19.99 -0.95 -5.98
C TRP A 16 -20.62 0.44 -5.92
N GLY A 17 -19.90 1.39 -5.38
CA GLY A 17 -20.41 2.77 -5.20
C GLY A 17 -21.51 2.89 -4.14
N ASP A 18 -22.17 4.05 -4.12
CA ASP A 18 -23.20 4.34 -3.11
C ASP A 18 -24.55 3.68 -3.43
N GLU A 19 -24.88 3.59 -4.72
CA GLU A 19 -26.15 3.06 -5.23
C GLU A 19 -26.06 1.62 -5.72
N GLY A 20 -24.86 0.98 -5.64
CA GLY A 20 -24.66 -0.39 -6.07
C GLY A 20 -25.43 -1.39 -5.23
N LYS A 21 -25.86 -2.50 -5.87
CA LYS A 21 -26.51 -3.62 -5.18
C LYS A 21 -25.56 -4.21 -4.13
N CYS A 22 -26.07 -4.47 -2.94
CA CYS A 22 -25.35 -5.18 -1.89
C CYS A 22 -25.34 -6.68 -2.19
N TYR A 23 -24.16 -7.27 -2.31
CA TYR A 23 -23.95 -8.70 -2.50
C TYR A 23 -23.40 -9.29 -1.22
N THR A 24 -24.17 -10.16 -0.58
CA THR A 24 -23.81 -10.82 0.68
C THR A 24 -23.21 -12.20 0.47
N GLY A 25 -22.52 -12.73 1.49
CA GLY A 25 -21.94 -14.07 1.49
C GLY A 25 -20.54 -14.16 0.86
N LYS A 26 -20.00 -15.39 0.79
CA LYS A 26 -18.59 -15.64 0.41
C LYS A 26 -18.19 -15.12 -0.98
N GLU A 27 -19.10 -15.02 -1.92
CA GLU A 27 -18.88 -14.51 -3.27
C GLU A 27 -19.31 -13.03 -3.46
N GLY A 28 -19.81 -12.38 -2.41
CA GLY A 28 -20.37 -11.03 -2.48
C GLY A 28 -19.35 -10.00 -3.00
N LYS A 29 -18.11 -10.03 -2.51
CA LYS A 29 -17.03 -9.16 -2.97
C LYS A 29 -16.75 -9.33 -4.47
N LYS A 30 -16.72 -10.57 -4.95
CA LYS A 30 -16.46 -10.91 -6.36
C LYS A 30 -17.59 -10.44 -7.29
N GLN A 31 -18.83 -10.49 -6.81
CA GLN A 31 -19.99 -10.00 -7.57
C GLN A 31 -20.00 -8.46 -7.64
N ALA A 32 -19.69 -7.77 -6.55
CA ALA A 32 -19.56 -6.32 -6.53
C ALA A 32 -18.41 -5.84 -7.45
N ILE A 33 -17.29 -6.55 -7.49
CA ILE A 33 -16.18 -6.32 -8.43
C ILE A 33 -16.63 -6.46 -9.89
N LYS A 34 -17.36 -7.54 -10.22
CA LYS A 34 -17.91 -7.73 -11.58
C LYS A 34 -18.85 -6.60 -11.98
N GLN A 35 -19.68 -6.12 -11.05
CA GLN A 35 -20.54 -4.98 -11.27
C GLN A 35 -19.72 -3.71 -11.57
N GLY A 36 -18.66 -3.45 -10.79
CA GLY A 36 -17.77 -2.32 -10.99
C GLY A 36 -17.09 -2.34 -12.37
N ILE A 37 -16.59 -3.49 -12.79
CA ILE A 37 -15.98 -3.67 -14.13
C ILE A 37 -17.02 -3.39 -15.25
N SER A 38 -18.26 -3.85 -15.07
CA SER A 38 -19.32 -3.65 -16.06
C SER A 38 -19.75 -2.19 -16.20
N ILE A 39 -19.70 -1.42 -15.11
CA ILE A 39 -20.11 -0.01 -15.09
C ILE A 39 -18.98 0.90 -15.59
N GLU A 40 -17.76 0.70 -15.09
CA GLU A 40 -16.65 1.63 -15.32
C GLU A 40 -15.77 1.24 -16.51
N GLY A 41 -15.85 0.00 -16.96
CA GLY A 41 -14.89 -0.58 -17.89
C GLY A 41 -13.61 -1.06 -17.20
N PRO A 42 -12.89 -2.03 -17.78
CA PRO A 42 -11.77 -2.70 -17.11
C PRO A 42 -10.59 -1.75 -16.77
N GLU A 43 -10.28 -0.81 -17.66
CA GLU A 43 -9.16 0.12 -17.45
C GLU A 43 -9.45 1.13 -16.34
N LYS A 44 -10.64 1.75 -16.36
CA LYS A 44 -11.04 2.73 -15.34
C LYS A 44 -11.27 2.04 -14.01
N PHE A 45 -11.84 0.82 -14.01
CA PHE A 45 -11.98 -0.01 -12.82
C PHE A 45 -10.61 -0.31 -12.18
N ALA A 46 -9.61 -0.69 -12.97
CA ALA A 46 -8.27 -0.96 -12.47
C ALA A 46 -7.63 0.29 -11.80
N LYS A 47 -7.84 1.47 -12.39
CA LYS A 47 -7.39 2.75 -11.79
C LYS A 47 -8.08 3.04 -10.45
N ILE A 48 -9.39 2.86 -10.39
CA ILE A 48 -10.19 3.05 -9.17
C ILE A 48 -9.75 2.06 -8.08
N MET A 49 -9.54 0.79 -8.43
CA MET A 49 -9.10 -0.23 -7.47
C MET A 49 -7.68 0.02 -6.95
N LYS A 50 -6.78 0.56 -7.78
CA LYS A 50 -5.45 0.97 -7.34
C LYS A 50 -5.51 2.11 -6.31
N SER A 51 -6.39 3.11 -6.52
CA SER A 51 -6.56 4.19 -5.53
C SER A 51 -7.17 3.71 -4.21
N GLN A 52 -8.04 2.70 -4.26
CA GLN A 52 -8.59 2.06 -3.05
C GLN A 52 -7.56 1.23 -2.28
N SER A 53 -6.60 0.62 -2.98
CA SER A 53 -5.57 -0.18 -2.31
C SER A 53 -4.72 0.65 -1.36
N HIS A 54 -4.55 1.94 -1.63
CA HIS A 54 -3.85 2.86 -0.74
C HIS A 54 -4.62 3.12 0.58
N GLU A 55 -5.91 3.46 0.49
CA GLU A 55 -6.75 3.65 1.69
C GLU A 55 -6.85 2.35 2.50
N ASP A 56 -6.98 1.21 1.81
CA ASP A 56 -7.02 -0.12 2.43
C ASP A 56 -5.71 -0.46 3.16
N LEU A 57 -4.55 -0.08 2.63
CA LEU A 57 -3.25 -0.28 3.27
C LEU A 57 -3.10 0.59 4.52
N TYR A 58 -3.48 1.86 4.45
CA TYR A 58 -3.46 2.77 5.59
C TYR A 58 -4.35 2.27 6.74
N LEU A 59 -5.53 1.75 6.43
CA LEU A 59 -6.45 1.19 7.43
C LEU A 59 -5.90 -0.05 8.14
N GLN A 60 -4.97 -0.77 7.52
CA GLN A 60 -4.34 -1.96 8.09
C GLN A 60 -3.12 -1.65 8.95
N LEU A 61 -2.65 -0.40 8.98
CA LEU A 61 -1.58 0.04 9.85
C LEU A 61 -1.99 -0.02 11.33
N SER A 62 -1.06 -0.35 12.19
CA SER A 62 -1.17 -0.15 13.64
C SER A 62 -1.27 1.34 13.97
N GLU A 63 -1.63 1.68 15.20
CA GLU A 63 -1.74 3.09 15.63
C GLU A 63 -0.38 3.81 15.56
N ASP A 64 0.72 3.14 15.91
CA ASP A 64 2.07 3.70 15.83
C ASP A 64 2.51 3.93 14.38
N GLU A 65 2.20 3.00 13.47
CA GLU A 65 2.48 3.13 12.04
C GLU A 65 1.65 4.23 11.40
N LYS A 66 0.38 4.39 11.79
CA LYS A 66 -0.47 5.53 11.35
C LYS A 66 0.13 6.85 11.81
N ALA A 67 0.54 6.94 13.08
CA ALA A 67 1.17 8.15 13.61
C ALA A 67 2.46 8.50 12.85
N LEU A 68 3.25 7.48 12.45
CA LEU A 68 4.44 7.67 11.62
C LEU A 68 4.04 8.16 10.20
N ALA A 69 3.08 7.52 9.55
CA ALA A 69 2.60 7.92 8.22
C ALA A 69 2.09 9.36 8.22
N ASP A 70 1.25 9.72 9.20
CA ASP A 70 0.69 11.06 9.35
C ASP A 70 1.78 12.11 9.60
N SER A 71 2.79 11.77 10.39
CA SER A 71 3.94 12.64 10.67
C SER A 71 4.77 12.91 9.41
N LEU A 72 4.99 11.88 8.57
CA LEU A 72 5.70 12.02 7.29
C LEU A 72 4.88 12.87 6.29
N ILE A 73 3.57 12.67 6.25
CA ILE A 73 2.66 13.48 5.41
C ILE A 73 2.69 14.94 5.88
N ALA A 74 2.55 15.20 7.17
CA ALA A 74 2.59 16.55 7.73
C ALA A 74 3.95 17.22 7.48
N LEU A 75 5.06 16.48 7.59
CA LEU A 75 6.38 16.98 7.27
C LEU A 75 6.47 17.39 5.78
N SER A 76 6.05 16.53 4.87
CA SER A 76 6.08 16.81 3.43
C SER A 76 5.20 18.00 3.05
N GLN A 77 4.07 18.20 3.72
CA GLN A 77 3.22 19.38 3.54
C GLN A 77 3.90 20.67 4.00
N LYS A 78 4.73 20.60 5.03
CA LYS A 78 5.42 21.76 5.62
C LYS A 78 6.67 22.16 4.85
N VAL A 79 7.48 21.20 4.42
CA VAL A 79 8.81 21.45 3.81
C VAL A 79 8.84 21.18 2.29
N GLY A 80 7.76 20.69 1.72
CA GLY A 80 7.69 20.19 0.34
C GLY A 80 8.02 18.70 0.24
N PRO A 81 8.00 18.14 -0.97
CA PRO A 81 8.33 16.73 -1.20
C PRO A 81 9.70 16.38 -0.63
N LEU A 82 9.80 15.26 0.07
CA LEU A 82 10.98 14.89 0.86
C LEU A 82 12.23 14.59 0.01
N ASP A 83 12.04 14.17 -1.23
CA ASP A 83 13.12 13.92 -2.20
C ASP A 83 13.78 15.19 -2.75
N LYS A 84 13.12 16.34 -2.59
CA LYS A 84 13.61 17.66 -3.04
C LYS A 84 13.92 18.63 -1.90
N SER A 85 13.60 18.26 -0.65
CA SER A 85 13.88 19.13 0.48
C SER A 85 15.35 19.06 0.87
N ASP A 86 15.97 20.22 1.06
CA ASP A 86 17.38 20.32 1.46
C ASP A 86 17.64 19.53 2.75
N GLY A 87 18.58 18.57 2.67
CA GLY A 87 19.04 17.77 3.79
C GLY A 87 18.19 16.54 4.14
N ILE A 88 17.07 16.32 3.47
CA ILE A 88 16.28 15.08 3.64
C ILE A 88 16.54 14.15 2.46
N TRP A 89 17.21 13.04 2.74
CA TRP A 89 17.47 12.00 1.76
C TRP A 89 16.56 10.78 1.97
N VAL A 90 15.70 10.52 1.01
CA VAL A 90 14.73 9.42 1.06
C VAL A 90 15.29 8.07 0.65
N GLY A 91 16.40 8.05 -0.08
CA GLY A 91 17.06 6.82 -0.54
C GLY A 91 16.11 5.94 -1.33
N TYR A 92 15.44 6.53 -2.35
CA TYR A 92 14.59 5.74 -3.23
C TYR A 92 15.44 4.81 -4.09
N GLU A 93 15.07 3.55 -4.11
CA GLU A 93 15.67 2.48 -4.90
C GLU A 93 14.66 2.00 -5.95
N THR A 94 15.13 1.86 -7.18
CA THR A 94 14.33 1.28 -8.27
C THR A 94 14.12 -0.21 -8.04
N PRO A 95 13.18 -0.88 -8.75
CA PRO A 95 12.96 -2.32 -8.63
C PRO A 95 14.19 -3.19 -8.82
N GLN A 96 15.15 -2.73 -9.64
CA GLN A 96 16.40 -3.44 -9.89
C GLN A 96 17.34 -3.42 -8.69
N ASN A 97 17.31 -2.34 -7.91
CA ASN A 97 18.17 -2.12 -6.75
C ASN A 97 17.50 -2.49 -5.42
N ASN A 98 16.17 -2.61 -5.41
CA ASN A 98 15.44 -3.01 -4.20
C ASN A 98 15.64 -4.50 -3.91
N VAL A 99 16.60 -4.82 -3.07
CA VAL A 99 16.94 -6.20 -2.65
C VAL A 99 15.92 -6.79 -1.66
N VAL A 100 15.05 -5.96 -1.08
CA VAL A 100 14.06 -6.38 -0.07
C VAL A 100 12.63 -6.48 -0.61
N LYS A 101 12.42 -6.33 -1.91
CA LYS A 101 11.08 -6.40 -2.54
C LYS A 101 10.39 -7.75 -2.33
N ASP A 102 11.16 -8.84 -2.34
CA ASP A 102 10.63 -10.21 -2.25
C ASP A 102 10.11 -10.54 -0.83
N ILE A 103 10.62 -9.85 0.19
CA ILE A 103 10.08 -9.92 1.54
C ILE A 103 8.92 -8.94 1.79
N GLY A 104 8.48 -8.21 0.77
CA GLY A 104 7.32 -7.33 0.84
C GLY A 104 7.62 -5.85 1.05
N VAL A 105 8.90 -5.45 1.21
CA VAL A 105 9.28 -4.05 1.40
C VAL A 105 9.38 -3.36 0.04
N LYS A 106 8.25 -2.75 -0.38
CA LYS A 106 8.11 -2.12 -1.69
C LYS A 106 7.00 -1.08 -1.71
N CYS A 107 7.06 -0.14 -2.64
CA CYS A 107 6.08 0.93 -2.80
C CYS A 107 4.65 0.41 -3.01
N GLY A 108 4.49 -0.73 -3.71
CA GLY A 108 3.19 -1.34 -3.92
C GLY A 108 2.48 -1.83 -2.66
N ASN A 109 3.22 -2.03 -1.55
CA ASN A 109 2.70 -2.40 -0.24
C ASN A 109 2.72 -1.23 0.76
N CYS A 110 3.16 -0.05 0.34
CA CYS A 110 3.34 1.11 1.20
C CYS A 110 2.04 1.92 1.33
N ALA A 111 1.66 2.28 2.55
CA ALA A 111 0.50 3.11 2.84
C ALA A 111 0.64 4.58 2.39
N LEU A 112 1.82 5.00 1.96
CA LEU A 112 2.08 6.32 1.36
C LEU A 112 2.01 6.31 -0.18
N HIS A 113 1.80 5.17 -0.80
CA HIS A 113 1.56 5.04 -2.23
C HIS A 113 0.22 5.67 -2.60
N LYS A 114 0.20 6.63 -3.51
CA LYS A 114 -1.01 7.41 -3.83
C LYS A 114 -1.80 6.81 -5.00
N SER A 115 -1.17 6.69 -6.15
CA SER A 115 -1.79 6.14 -7.36
C SER A 115 -0.73 5.87 -8.43
N GLU A 116 -0.92 4.82 -9.23
CA GLU A 116 -0.01 4.45 -10.33
C GLU A 116 1.47 4.49 -9.91
N ASN A 117 2.19 5.51 -10.31
CA ASN A 117 3.62 5.70 -10.06
C ASN A 117 3.87 6.91 -9.14
N SER A 118 2.95 7.22 -8.22
CA SER A 118 3.06 8.40 -7.36
C SER A 118 2.99 8.06 -5.86
N CYS A 119 3.68 8.85 -5.06
CA CYS A 119 3.75 8.77 -3.61
C CYS A 119 3.21 10.07 -2.98
N ILE A 120 2.64 10.00 -1.79
CA ILE A 120 2.12 11.17 -1.07
C ILE A 120 3.24 12.12 -0.67
N ILE A 121 4.41 11.57 -0.30
CA ILE A 121 5.53 12.33 0.27
C ILE A 121 6.67 12.60 -0.72
N LEU A 122 6.63 12.03 -1.94
CA LEU A 122 7.66 12.20 -2.96
C LEU A 122 7.06 12.87 -4.21
N GLU A 123 7.84 13.69 -4.90
CA GLU A 123 7.44 14.29 -6.19
C GLU A 123 7.89 13.43 -7.37
N GLN A 124 9.03 12.73 -7.22
CA GLN A 124 9.50 11.85 -8.27
C GLN A 124 8.55 10.66 -8.52
N GLU A 125 8.54 10.17 -9.73
CA GLU A 125 7.83 8.94 -10.07
C GLU A 125 8.45 7.76 -9.32
N ILE A 126 7.57 6.86 -8.84
CA ILE A 126 7.95 5.64 -8.17
C ILE A 126 7.44 4.43 -8.96
N GLU A 127 8.08 3.28 -8.77
CA GLU A 127 7.64 2.00 -9.32
C GLU A 127 7.16 1.08 -8.19
N MET A 128 6.21 0.19 -8.50
CA MET A 128 5.55 -0.64 -7.49
C MET A 128 6.51 -1.55 -6.71
N ASP A 129 7.56 -2.05 -7.36
CA ASP A 129 8.59 -2.89 -6.72
C ASP A 129 9.82 -2.09 -6.26
N GLY A 130 9.83 -0.76 -6.44
CA GLY A 130 10.79 0.14 -5.80
C GLY A 130 10.51 0.31 -4.32
N ALA A 131 11.43 0.92 -3.59
CA ALA A 131 11.27 1.25 -2.16
C ALA A 131 12.02 2.52 -1.79
N CYS A 132 11.64 3.14 -0.67
CA CYS A 132 12.40 4.20 -0.03
C CYS A 132 12.54 3.92 1.48
N ARG A 133 13.39 4.70 2.16
CA ARG A 133 13.64 4.53 3.60
C ARG A 133 12.45 4.93 4.48
N PHE A 134 11.50 5.66 3.95
CA PHE A 134 10.29 6.10 4.65
C PHE A 134 9.07 5.26 4.29
N ALA A 135 9.27 4.04 3.78
CA ALA A 135 8.17 3.15 3.50
C ALA A 135 7.44 2.75 4.79
N VAL A 136 6.13 2.99 4.84
CA VAL A 136 5.24 2.54 5.93
C VAL A 136 4.37 1.43 5.37
N ILE A 137 4.62 0.21 5.81
CA ILE A 137 4.05 -1.00 5.24
C ILE A 137 3.40 -1.81 6.37
N PRO A 138 2.10 -2.17 6.26
CA PRO A 138 1.46 -2.97 7.29
C PRO A 138 2.16 -4.32 7.46
N ASP A 139 2.31 -4.77 8.70
CA ASP A 139 3.02 -6.02 9.07
C ASP A 139 2.59 -7.24 8.26
N GLY A 140 1.31 -7.33 7.90
CA GLY A 140 0.76 -8.42 7.11
C GLY A 140 1.34 -8.55 5.69
N TYR A 141 2.01 -7.53 5.18
CA TYR A 141 2.64 -7.50 3.86
C TYR A 141 4.14 -7.79 3.89
N VAL A 142 4.74 -7.83 5.08
CA VAL A 142 6.17 -8.14 5.26
C VAL A 142 6.33 -9.59 5.68
N ASN A 143 7.13 -10.36 4.96
CA ASN A 143 7.44 -11.74 5.33
C ASN A 143 8.46 -11.79 6.48
N SER A 144 7.97 -11.61 7.70
CA SER A 144 8.78 -11.56 8.92
C SER A 144 9.57 -12.85 9.19
N VAL A 145 9.09 -13.99 8.68
CA VAL A 145 9.80 -15.28 8.82
C VAL A 145 11.07 -15.29 7.97
N GLN A 146 10.98 -14.78 6.74
CA GLN A 146 12.14 -14.67 5.86
C GLN A 146 13.14 -13.65 6.40
N VAL A 147 12.67 -12.49 6.86
CA VAL A 147 13.53 -11.46 7.49
C VAL A 147 14.34 -12.03 8.66
N LYS A 148 13.71 -12.82 9.53
CA LYS A 148 14.41 -13.45 10.65
C LYS A 148 15.51 -14.42 10.19
N LYS A 149 15.23 -15.23 9.17
CA LYS A 149 16.23 -16.14 8.59
C LYS A 149 17.42 -15.39 8.00
N ASP A 150 17.15 -14.35 7.22
CA ASP A 150 18.19 -13.55 6.59
C ASP A 150 19.10 -12.86 7.64
N ILE A 151 18.50 -12.38 8.75
CA ILE A 151 19.26 -11.83 9.88
C ILE A 151 20.10 -12.89 10.57
N GLU A 152 19.55 -14.08 10.84
CA GLU A 152 20.27 -15.19 11.46
C GLU A 152 21.46 -15.66 10.59
N GLU A 153 21.28 -15.77 9.28
CA GLU A 153 22.34 -16.09 8.32
C GLU A 153 23.43 -15.03 8.34
N TYR A 154 23.08 -13.77 8.26
CA TYR A 154 24.02 -12.65 8.32
C TYR A 154 24.84 -12.64 9.61
N LEU A 155 24.19 -12.84 10.76
CA LEU A 155 24.88 -12.89 12.06
C LEU A 155 25.83 -14.09 12.15
N ASN A 156 25.44 -15.26 11.64
CA ASN A 156 26.28 -16.45 11.64
C ASN A 156 27.53 -16.30 10.75
N GLU A 157 27.38 -15.70 9.58
CA GLU A 157 28.50 -15.43 8.66
C GLU A 157 29.52 -14.45 9.27
N ASN A 158 29.06 -13.44 10.01
CA ASN A 158 29.94 -12.45 10.61
C ASN A 158 30.53 -12.85 11.97
N ASN A 159 29.94 -13.81 12.66
CA ASN A 159 30.48 -14.37 13.91
C ASN A 159 31.50 -15.49 13.68
N SER A 160 31.67 -15.95 12.43
CA SER A 160 32.63 -17.03 12.05
C SER A 160 33.97 -16.49 11.55
N LYS A 161 34.22 -15.20 11.67
CA LYS A 161 35.48 -14.50 11.36
C LYS A 161 36.14 -14.02 12.64
#